data_9a3f1283bb574ff45a96838412a06270
#
_entry.id   9a3f1283bb574ff45a96838412a06270
#
_cell.length_a   1.000
_cell.length_b   1.000
_cell.length_c   1.000
_cell.angle_alpha   90.00
_cell.angle_beta   90.00
_cell.angle_gamma   90.00
#
_symmetry.space_group_name_H-M   'P 1'
#
loop_
_entity.id
_entity.type
_entity.pdbx_description
1 polymer ?
#
loop_
_entity_poly.entity_id
_entity_poly.type
_entity_poly.pdbx_seq_one_letter_code
_entity_poly.pdbx_strand_id
1 'polypeptide(L)'
;MQFNNRDDIIQMTSYWTGERFPDGRPRVSDSVLERLRNMSIEEVWRLAWMKLNNYQFQGEFKCTHNTQKPTVGRAVTATFVPIREDLELAMMRQAKSQGMKGMYNQWVVDGLVEDDVFVADLFDKTEYGTLVGGNLATVIRQKTKRGGAVVWGSIRDLQQIREIEDINIFYRGFHPSPIRDITLVGYNAPCRIGHATCLPGDVVY
;
A
#
# COMPACT_ATOMS: atom_id res chain seq x y z
N MET A 1 9.44 -15.80 5.43
CA MET A 1 9.40 -14.35 5.15
C MET A 1 9.11 -14.16 3.67
N GLN A 2 8.09 -13.40 3.35
CA GLN A 2 7.65 -13.22 1.97
C GLN A 2 8.12 -11.86 1.46
N PHE A 3 9.12 -11.88 0.59
CA PHE A 3 9.53 -10.72 -0.19
C PHE A 3 9.13 -10.94 -1.63
N ASN A 4 7.93 -10.47 -2.01
CA ASN A 4 7.49 -10.46 -3.39
C ASN A 4 7.69 -11.81 -4.11
N ASN A 5 7.37 -12.90 -3.42
CA ASN A 5 7.50 -14.25 -3.97
C ASN A 5 6.26 -14.58 -4.79
N ARG A 6 6.45 -14.81 -6.09
CA ARG A 6 5.37 -15.06 -7.04
C ARG A 6 4.48 -16.24 -6.67
N ASP A 7 5.06 -17.35 -6.27
CA ASP A 7 4.29 -18.56 -6.00
C ASP A 7 3.46 -18.44 -4.72
N ASP A 8 4.01 -17.79 -3.70
CA ASP A 8 3.28 -17.46 -2.47
C ASP A 8 2.11 -16.50 -2.75
N ILE A 9 2.30 -15.49 -3.62
CA ILE A 9 1.24 -14.57 -4.02
C ILE A 9 0.10 -15.32 -4.74
N ILE A 10 0.45 -16.23 -5.67
CA ILE A 10 -0.54 -17.04 -6.38
C ILE A 10 -1.30 -17.94 -5.41
N GLN A 11 -0.60 -18.58 -4.47
CA GLN A 11 -1.20 -19.46 -3.48
C GLN A 11 -2.20 -18.73 -2.59
N MET A 12 -1.83 -17.57 -2.02
CA MET A 12 -2.73 -16.80 -1.15
C MET A 12 -3.91 -16.15 -1.89
N THR A 13 -3.78 -15.95 -3.20
CA THR A 13 -4.83 -15.41 -4.06
C THR A 13 -5.39 -16.46 -5.04
N SER A 14 -5.41 -17.72 -4.64
CA SER A 14 -5.77 -18.87 -5.50
C SER A 14 -7.21 -18.86 -6.02
N TYR A 15 -8.12 -18.16 -5.35
CA TYR A 15 -9.50 -17.95 -5.84
C TYR A 15 -9.61 -16.99 -7.04
N TRP A 16 -8.54 -16.24 -7.34
CA TRP A 16 -8.50 -15.40 -8.53
C TRP A 16 -8.14 -16.22 -9.77
N THR A 17 -9.07 -16.29 -10.71
CA THR A 17 -8.92 -17.05 -11.98
C THR A 17 -8.64 -16.16 -13.19
N GLY A 18 -8.56 -14.83 -13.00
CA GLY A 18 -8.31 -13.86 -14.06
C GLY A 18 -6.83 -13.65 -14.36
N GLU A 19 -6.55 -12.60 -15.12
CA GLU A 19 -5.19 -12.18 -15.48
C GLU A 19 -4.35 -11.86 -14.23
N ARG A 20 -3.03 -12.09 -14.31
CA ARG A 20 -2.08 -11.75 -13.24
C ARG A 20 -0.93 -10.92 -13.79
N PHE A 21 -0.37 -10.09 -12.92
CA PHE A 21 0.91 -9.44 -13.17
C PHE A 21 2.06 -10.47 -13.18
N PRO A 22 3.24 -10.11 -13.74
CA PRO A 22 4.42 -11.00 -13.73
C PRO A 22 4.84 -11.43 -12.33
N ASP A 23 4.61 -10.60 -11.30
CA ASP A 23 4.89 -10.89 -9.89
C ASP A 23 3.86 -11.81 -9.22
N GLY A 24 2.79 -12.21 -9.93
CA GLY A 24 1.75 -13.10 -9.44
C GLY A 24 0.50 -12.43 -8.90
N ARG A 25 0.52 -11.11 -8.67
CA ARG A 25 -0.65 -10.36 -8.17
C ARG A 25 -1.84 -10.47 -9.14
N PRO A 26 -3.08 -10.64 -8.63
CA PRO A 26 -4.28 -10.45 -9.43
C PRO A 26 -4.27 -9.13 -10.19
N ARG A 27 -4.63 -9.19 -11.49
CA ARG A 27 -4.79 -8.01 -12.32
C ARG A 27 -6.25 -7.80 -12.68
N VAL A 28 -6.96 -7.05 -11.85
CA VAL A 28 -8.29 -6.57 -12.21
C VAL A 28 -8.16 -5.62 -13.41
N SER A 29 -9.04 -5.75 -14.40
CA SER A 29 -8.96 -4.95 -15.63
C SER A 29 -9.09 -3.44 -15.38
N ASP A 30 -8.44 -2.64 -16.21
CA ASP A 30 -8.48 -1.18 -16.12
C ASP A 30 -9.90 -0.64 -16.31
N SER A 31 -10.74 -1.33 -17.11
CA SER A 31 -12.15 -0.99 -17.30
C SER A 31 -12.99 -1.13 -16.01
N VAL A 32 -12.66 -2.09 -15.15
CA VAL A 32 -13.30 -2.23 -13.83
C VAL A 32 -12.88 -1.09 -12.91
N LEU A 33 -11.58 -0.75 -12.87
CA LEU A 33 -11.09 0.37 -12.07
C LEU A 33 -11.74 1.69 -12.50
N GLU A 34 -11.89 1.90 -13.82
CA GLU A 34 -12.52 3.11 -14.34
C GLU A 34 -14.00 3.22 -13.95
N ARG A 35 -14.71 2.11 -13.96
CA ARG A 35 -16.11 2.08 -13.47
C ARG A 35 -16.20 2.41 -11.99
N LEU A 36 -15.31 1.85 -11.17
CA LEU A 36 -15.28 2.11 -9.72
C LEU A 36 -15.01 3.58 -9.41
N ARG A 37 -14.20 4.28 -10.20
CA ARG A 37 -13.94 5.73 -10.03
C ARG A 37 -15.19 6.61 -10.14
N ASN A 38 -16.27 6.08 -10.70
CA ASN A 38 -17.54 6.78 -10.86
C ASN A 38 -18.60 6.30 -9.85
N MET A 39 -18.24 5.48 -8.87
CA MET A 39 -19.12 4.97 -7.83
C MET A 39 -18.87 5.69 -6.49
N SER A 40 -19.85 5.69 -5.62
CA SER A 40 -19.67 6.11 -4.22
C SER A 40 -19.10 4.99 -3.36
N ILE A 41 -18.54 5.35 -2.20
CA ILE A 41 -18.03 4.35 -1.25
C ILE A 41 -19.12 3.40 -0.76
N GLU A 42 -20.34 3.89 -0.60
CA GLU A 42 -21.49 3.10 -0.16
C GLU A 42 -21.88 2.06 -1.20
N GLU A 43 -21.82 2.41 -2.49
CA GLU A 43 -22.11 1.48 -3.59
C GLU A 43 -21.05 0.37 -3.65
N VAL A 44 -19.78 0.73 -3.50
CA VAL A 44 -18.66 -0.25 -3.50
C VAL A 44 -18.73 -1.13 -2.26
N TRP A 45 -18.88 -0.54 -1.07
CA TRP A 45 -18.96 -1.28 0.20
C TRP A 45 -20.17 -2.23 0.24
N ARG A 46 -21.30 -1.82 -0.30
CA ARG A 46 -22.51 -2.66 -0.36
C ARG A 46 -22.26 -3.99 -1.07
N LEU A 47 -21.45 -4.00 -2.13
CA LEU A 47 -21.09 -5.23 -2.84
C LEU A 47 -20.29 -6.18 -1.95
N ALA A 48 -19.33 -5.67 -1.18
CA ALA A 48 -18.54 -6.45 -0.24
C ALA A 48 -19.40 -7.00 0.90
N TRP A 49 -20.27 -6.18 1.49
CA TRP A 49 -21.16 -6.55 2.58
C TRP A 49 -22.16 -7.65 2.16
N MET A 50 -22.77 -7.54 0.98
CA MET A 50 -23.69 -8.55 0.44
C MET A 50 -23.03 -9.92 0.22
N LYS A 51 -21.71 -9.97 0.12
CA LYS A 51 -20.91 -11.19 0.01
C LYS A 51 -20.31 -11.65 1.34
N LEU A 52 -20.78 -11.11 2.47
CA LEU A 52 -20.32 -11.40 3.82
C LEU A 52 -18.84 -11.03 4.08
N ASN A 53 -18.30 -10.10 3.30
CA ASN A 53 -16.95 -9.55 3.51
C ASN A 53 -17.01 -8.32 4.42
N ASN A 54 -17.39 -8.51 5.68
CA ASN A 54 -17.69 -7.42 6.63
C ASN A 54 -16.47 -6.59 7.02
N TYR A 55 -15.27 -7.17 6.94
CA TYR A 55 -14.00 -6.53 7.35
C TYR A 55 -13.21 -6.04 6.15
N GLN A 56 -13.87 -5.31 5.24
CA GLN A 56 -13.25 -4.73 4.04
C GLN A 56 -13.34 -3.20 3.99
N PHE A 57 -13.70 -2.59 5.11
CA PHE A 57 -13.73 -1.14 5.26
C PHE A 57 -12.94 -0.72 6.50
N GLN A 58 -12.11 0.30 6.33
CA GLN A 58 -11.44 0.99 7.43
C GLN A 58 -11.57 2.50 7.24
N GLY A 59 -12.18 3.15 8.21
CA GLY A 59 -12.26 4.60 8.31
C GLY A 59 -11.11 5.23 9.09
N GLU A 60 -11.33 6.45 9.59
CA GLU A 60 -10.42 7.19 10.49
C GLU A 60 -9.06 7.55 9.88
N PHE A 61 -9.01 7.77 8.58
CA PHE A 61 -7.85 8.30 7.91
C PHE A 61 -7.89 9.83 7.79
N LYS A 62 -6.72 10.46 7.86
CA LYS A 62 -6.46 11.76 7.27
C LYS A 62 -6.06 11.57 5.82
N CYS A 63 -6.32 12.58 4.98
CA CYS A 63 -5.91 12.57 3.57
C CYS A 63 -5.05 13.80 3.26
N THR A 64 -4.05 13.65 2.42
CA THR A 64 -3.16 14.76 2.03
C THR A 64 -3.88 15.82 1.20
N HIS A 65 -4.82 15.39 0.37
CA HIS A 65 -5.61 16.26 -0.49
C HIS A 65 -7.10 16.06 -0.19
N ASN A 66 -7.85 17.12 -0.29
CA ASN A 66 -9.30 17.08 -0.27
C ASN A 66 -9.79 16.93 -1.72
N THR A 67 -9.77 15.74 -2.25
CA THR A 67 -10.24 15.49 -3.62
C THR A 67 -11.64 14.92 -3.61
N GLN A 68 -12.46 15.35 -4.54
CA GLN A 68 -13.78 14.78 -4.78
C GLN A 68 -13.69 13.46 -5.59
N LYS A 69 -12.51 13.13 -6.11
CA LYS A 69 -12.31 11.91 -6.89
C LYS A 69 -11.76 10.81 -5.99
N PRO A 70 -12.35 9.61 -6.02
CA PRO A 70 -11.84 8.48 -5.24
C PRO A 70 -10.47 8.03 -5.78
N THR A 71 -9.62 7.53 -4.87
CA THR A 71 -8.43 6.78 -5.24
C THR A 71 -8.83 5.34 -5.48
N VAL A 72 -8.58 4.84 -6.68
CA VAL A 72 -8.93 3.47 -7.06
C VAL A 72 -7.74 2.82 -7.74
N GLY A 73 -7.34 1.65 -7.26
CA GLY A 73 -6.22 0.92 -7.85
C GLY A 73 -6.04 -0.46 -7.25
N ARG A 74 -4.96 -1.13 -7.65
CA ARG A 74 -4.60 -2.48 -7.21
C ARG A 74 -3.58 -2.40 -6.10
N ALA A 75 -3.78 -3.15 -5.04
CA ALA A 75 -2.90 -3.11 -3.88
C ALA A 75 -1.50 -3.67 -4.18
N VAL A 76 -0.49 -2.91 -3.80
CA VAL A 76 0.86 -3.40 -3.53
C VAL A 76 1.05 -3.26 -2.03
N THR A 77 1.14 -4.40 -1.33
CA THR A 77 1.07 -4.44 0.12
C THR A 77 2.46 -4.49 0.76
N ALA A 78 2.59 -3.81 1.91
CA ALA A 78 3.78 -3.86 2.75
C ALA A 78 3.40 -3.96 4.23
N THR A 79 4.02 -4.91 4.94
CA THR A 79 3.80 -5.11 6.37
C THR A 79 5.07 -4.84 7.13
N PHE A 80 5.00 -3.94 8.09
CA PHE A 80 6.10 -3.57 8.96
C PHE A 80 5.83 -4.00 10.40
N VAL A 81 6.91 -4.20 11.14
CA VAL A 81 6.88 -4.43 12.59
C VAL A 81 7.86 -3.48 13.28
N PRO A 82 7.72 -3.24 14.59
CA PRO A 82 8.73 -2.55 15.38
C PRO A 82 10.10 -3.20 15.19
N ILE A 83 11.15 -2.39 15.14
CA ILE A 83 12.51 -2.86 14.90
C ILE A 83 12.92 -3.90 15.95
N ARG A 84 13.54 -4.95 15.47
CA ARG A 84 14.24 -5.95 16.27
C ARG A 84 15.53 -6.31 15.56
N GLU A 85 16.67 -6.15 16.20
CA GLU A 85 17.98 -6.16 15.59
C GLU A 85 18.27 -7.44 14.79
N ASP A 86 18.00 -8.61 15.37
CA ASP A 86 18.24 -9.90 14.71
C ASP A 86 17.36 -10.09 13.46
N LEU A 87 16.10 -9.68 13.52
CA LEU A 87 15.17 -9.69 12.40
C LEU A 87 15.61 -8.68 11.33
N GLU A 88 15.97 -7.47 11.74
CA GLU A 88 16.47 -6.42 10.86
C GLU A 88 17.66 -6.90 10.03
N LEU A 89 18.66 -7.49 10.68
CA LEU A 89 19.84 -8.02 10.02
C LEU A 89 19.49 -9.16 9.04
N ALA A 90 18.54 -10.03 9.40
CA ALA A 90 18.09 -11.10 8.52
C ALA A 90 17.39 -10.55 7.27
N MET A 91 16.51 -9.55 7.44
CA MET A 91 15.78 -8.93 6.35
C MET A 91 16.68 -8.16 5.40
N MET A 92 17.66 -7.42 5.94
CA MET A 92 18.66 -6.70 5.14
C MET A 92 19.55 -7.65 4.33
N ARG A 93 19.96 -8.78 4.89
CA ARG A 93 20.70 -9.83 4.16
C ARG A 93 19.89 -10.39 3.00
N GLN A 94 18.62 -10.71 3.24
CA GLN A 94 17.72 -11.21 2.20
C GLN A 94 17.53 -10.19 1.08
N ALA A 95 17.26 -8.93 1.42
CA ALA A 95 17.11 -7.87 0.45
C ALA A 95 18.38 -7.68 -0.41
N LYS A 96 19.54 -7.69 0.22
CA LYS A 96 20.83 -7.62 -0.48
C LYS A 96 21.03 -8.79 -1.45
N SER A 97 20.65 -10.00 -1.05
CA SER A 97 20.75 -11.19 -1.92
C SER A 97 19.83 -11.12 -3.14
N GLN A 98 18.73 -10.33 -3.05
CA GLN A 98 17.80 -10.07 -4.14
C GLN A 98 18.14 -8.80 -4.94
N GLY A 99 19.28 -8.16 -4.65
CA GLY A 99 19.74 -6.95 -5.35
C GLY A 99 18.93 -5.69 -5.03
N MET A 100 18.15 -5.68 -3.96
CA MET A 100 17.38 -4.50 -3.53
C MET A 100 18.32 -3.40 -3.05
N LYS A 101 18.02 -2.15 -3.42
CA LYS A 101 18.83 -0.97 -3.07
C LYS A 101 17.99 0.03 -2.27
N GLY A 102 18.66 0.82 -1.43
CA GLY A 102 18.02 1.84 -0.62
C GLY A 102 17.32 1.29 0.63
N MET A 103 16.26 1.96 1.07
CA MET A 103 15.49 1.63 2.28
C MET A 103 14.23 0.84 1.96
N TYR A 104 13.65 0.19 2.94
CA TYR A 104 12.46 -0.68 2.82
C TYR A 104 11.31 -0.11 2.01
N ASN A 105 10.97 1.16 2.24
CA ASN A 105 9.89 1.84 1.56
C ASN A 105 10.20 2.08 0.07
N GLN A 106 11.47 2.28 -0.28
CA GLN A 106 11.91 2.39 -1.67
C GLN A 106 11.70 1.08 -2.42
N TRP A 107 12.03 -0.06 -1.79
CA TRP A 107 11.89 -1.38 -2.43
C TRP A 107 10.47 -1.62 -2.94
N VAL A 108 9.47 -1.27 -2.11
CA VAL A 108 8.07 -1.43 -2.48
C VAL A 108 7.67 -0.41 -3.54
N VAL A 109 8.03 0.86 -3.35
CA VAL A 109 7.69 1.94 -4.29
C VAL A 109 8.33 1.71 -5.66
N ASP A 110 9.55 1.14 -5.72
CA ASP A 110 10.21 0.82 -6.99
C ASP A 110 9.47 -0.24 -7.81
N GLY A 111 8.70 -1.11 -7.16
CA GLY A 111 7.87 -2.14 -7.79
C GLY A 111 6.50 -1.68 -8.26
N LEU A 112 6.08 -0.45 -7.97
CA LEU A 112 4.77 0.07 -8.37
C LEU A 112 4.67 0.25 -9.89
N VAL A 113 3.47 0.01 -10.41
CA VAL A 113 3.10 0.27 -11.81
C VAL A 113 1.83 1.11 -11.88
N GLU A 114 1.40 1.43 -13.10
CA GLU A 114 0.19 2.24 -13.32
C GLU A 114 -1.04 1.63 -12.65
N ASP A 115 -1.84 2.49 -12.02
CA ASP A 115 -3.05 2.13 -11.25
C ASP A 115 -2.79 1.23 -10.02
N ASP A 116 -1.55 1.14 -9.53
CA ASP A 116 -1.28 0.57 -8.22
C ASP A 116 -1.59 1.56 -7.09
N VAL A 117 -1.96 1.03 -5.92
CA VAL A 117 -2.05 1.75 -4.65
C VAL A 117 -1.09 1.09 -3.67
N PHE A 118 -0.16 1.88 -3.13
CA PHE A 118 0.72 1.42 -2.07
C PHE A 118 -0.04 1.30 -0.76
N VAL A 119 -0.19 0.08 -0.23
CA VAL A 119 -0.92 -0.21 1.02
C VAL A 119 0.06 -0.70 2.08
N ALA A 120 0.22 0.05 3.16
CA ALA A 120 1.23 -0.23 4.18
C ALA A 120 0.65 -0.32 5.59
N ASP A 121 0.83 -1.46 6.25
CA ASP A 121 0.65 -1.60 7.70
C ASP A 121 1.92 -1.18 8.42
N LEU A 122 1.88 -0.03 9.08
CA LEU A 122 2.92 0.49 9.95
C LEU A 122 2.52 0.36 11.44
N PHE A 123 1.75 -0.66 11.78
CA PHE A 123 1.22 -0.97 13.13
C PHE A 123 0.67 0.24 13.90
N ASP A 124 0.02 1.18 13.18
CA ASP A 124 -0.49 2.46 13.70
C ASP A 124 0.59 3.36 14.32
N LYS A 125 1.84 3.25 13.90
CA LYS A 125 2.94 4.11 14.36
C LYS A 125 2.73 5.54 13.86
N THR A 126 2.42 6.46 14.77
CA THR A 126 2.13 7.87 14.46
C THR A 126 3.25 8.83 14.82
N GLU A 127 4.26 8.37 15.58
CA GLU A 127 5.37 9.17 16.07
C GLU A 127 6.73 8.49 15.79
N TYR A 128 7.80 9.28 15.78
CA TYR A 128 9.19 8.81 15.70
C TYR A 128 9.48 7.81 14.59
N GLY A 129 9.04 8.11 13.39
CA GLY A 129 9.29 7.32 12.19
C GLY A 129 8.09 7.39 11.25
N THR A 130 8.36 7.69 9.99
CA THR A 130 7.35 7.89 8.96
C THR A 130 7.70 7.08 7.72
N LEU A 131 6.69 6.63 6.99
CA LEU A 131 6.90 5.76 5.83
C LEU A 131 7.12 6.55 4.54
N VAL A 132 6.28 7.55 4.30
CA VAL A 132 6.26 8.33 3.05
C VAL A 132 6.56 9.78 3.37
N GLY A 133 7.50 10.36 2.61
CA GLY A 133 7.77 11.80 2.53
C GLY A 133 7.62 12.30 1.10
N GLY A 134 7.91 13.59 0.86
CA GLY A 134 7.67 14.24 -0.42
C GLY A 134 8.32 13.54 -1.61
N ASN A 135 9.57 13.12 -1.50
CA ASN A 135 10.28 12.42 -2.59
C ASN A 135 9.59 11.10 -2.97
N LEU A 136 9.20 10.28 -1.99
CA LEU A 136 8.50 9.02 -2.28
C LEU A 136 7.10 9.27 -2.81
N ALA A 137 6.39 10.27 -2.31
CA ALA A 137 5.09 10.67 -2.85
C ALA A 137 5.20 11.05 -4.34
N THR A 138 6.24 11.80 -4.72
CA THR A 138 6.51 12.12 -6.13
C THR A 138 6.72 10.86 -6.97
N VAL A 139 7.52 9.89 -6.49
CA VAL A 139 7.75 8.64 -7.21
C VAL A 139 6.47 7.80 -7.30
N ILE A 140 5.69 7.69 -6.22
CA ILE A 140 4.39 7.01 -6.23
C ILE A 140 3.50 7.62 -7.31
N ARG A 141 3.36 8.96 -7.34
CA ARG A 141 2.56 9.65 -8.35
C ARG A 141 3.03 9.37 -9.78
N GLN A 142 4.34 9.43 -10.03
CA GLN A 142 4.91 9.19 -11.35
C GLN A 142 4.65 7.75 -11.84
N LYS A 143 4.80 6.76 -10.95
CA LYS A 143 4.63 5.35 -11.30
C LYS A 143 3.16 4.95 -11.43
N THR A 144 2.33 5.38 -10.50
CA THR A 144 0.94 4.92 -10.44
C THR A 144 -0.01 5.76 -11.27
N LYS A 145 0.40 6.97 -11.64
CA LYS A 145 -0.38 7.98 -12.40
C LYS A 145 -1.69 8.39 -11.71
N ARG A 146 -2.52 7.46 -11.32
CA ARG A 146 -3.86 7.68 -10.73
C ARG A 146 -4.07 6.94 -9.41
N GLY A 147 -3.03 6.26 -8.95
CA GLY A 147 -3.03 5.58 -7.66
C GLY A 147 -2.73 6.53 -6.51
N GLY A 148 -2.13 5.99 -5.48
CA GLY A 148 -1.78 6.73 -4.27
C GLY A 148 -1.21 5.81 -3.21
N ALA A 149 -1.44 6.17 -1.94
CA ALA A 149 -1.02 5.33 -0.83
C ALA A 149 -2.03 5.31 0.32
N VAL A 150 -2.11 4.18 1.00
CA VAL A 150 -2.80 4.00 2.28
C VAL A 150 -1.76 3.55 3.29
N VAL A 151 -1.49 4.38 4.29
CA VAL A 151 -0.49 4.13 5.32
C VAL A 151 -1.18 4.03 6.68
N TRP A 152 -1.25 2.82 7.24
CA TRP A 152 -1.72 2.63 8.61
C TRP A 152 -0.62 3.01 9.60
N GLY A 153 -0.32 4.30 9.64
CA GLY A 153 0.76 4.92 10.38
C GLY A 153 0.99 6.36 9.94
N SER A 154 2.23 6.83 10.04
CA SER A 154 2.58 8.24 9.81
C SER A 154 3.32 8.50 8.51
N ILE A 155 3.12 9.73 8.03
CA ILE A 155 3.85 10.32 6.90
C ILE A 155 4.53 11.63 7.34
N ARG A 156 5.36 12.21 6.47
CA ARG A 156 6.01 13.51 6.67
C ARG A 156 5.93 14.39 5.42
N ASP A 157 6.50 15.58 5.51
CA ASP A 157 6.61 16.53 4.39
C ASP A 157 5.24 16.89 3.77
N LEU A 158 4.20 17.06 4.62
CA LEU A 158 2.82 17.31 4.18
C LEU A 158 2.70 18.52 3.25
N GLN A 159 3.45 19.58 3.50
CA GLN A 159 3.42 20.78 2.65
C GLN A 159 3.89 20.42 1.23
N GLN A 160 5.03 19.72 1.12
CA GLN A 160 5.57 19.29 -0.17
C GLN A 160 4.64 18.30 -0.88
N ILE A 161 4.05 17.35 -0.14
CA ILE A 161 3.12 16.37 -0.72
C ILE A 161 1.88 17.07 -1.29
N ARG A 162 1.38 18.11 -0.63
CA ARG A 162 0.20 18.87 -1.09
C ARG A 162 0.43 19.69 -2.36
N GLU A 163 1.67 19.92 -2.74
CA GLU A 163 2.05 20.55 -4.01
C GLU A 163 2.06 19.55 -5.20
N ILE A 164 1.97 18.24 -4.91
CA ILE A 164 1.93 17.19 -5.94
C ILE A 164 0.48 16.98 -6.37
N GLU A 165 0.15 17.30 -7.61
CA GLU A 165 -1.20 17.14 -8.15
C GLU A 165 -1.56 15.65 -8.36
N ASP A 166 -2.86 15.36 -8.31
CA ASP A 166 -3.43 14.04 -8.63
C ASP A 166 -2.88 12.86 -7.80
N ILE A 167 -2.59 13.06 -6.53
CA ILE A 167 -2.25 11.99 -5.60
C ILE A 167 -3.03 12.15 -4.30
N ASN A 168 -3.54 11.05 -3.79
CA ASN A 168 -4.03 10.96 -2.42
C ASN A 168 -3.16 10.01 -1.60
N ILE A 169 -2.77 10.46 -0.43
CA ILE A 169 -2.16 9.61 0.59
C ILE A 169 -3.07 9.64 1.82
N PHE A 170 -3.61 8.48 2.16
CA PHE A 170 -4.37 8.26 3.37
C PHE A 170 -3.42 7.83 4.48
N TYR A 171 -3.52 8.46 5.66
CA TYR A 171 -2.57 8.24 6.75
C TYR A 171 -3.22 8.46 8.12
N ARG A 172 -2.61 7.92 9.18
CA ARG A 172 -3.08 8.06 10.58
C ARG A 172 -2.47 9.27 11.25
N GLY A 173 -1.17 9.46 11.14
CA GLY A 173 -0.40 10.47 11.82
C GLY A 173 0.58 11.23 10.94
N PHE A 174 1.10 12.31 11.49
CA PHE A 174 2.15 13.11 10.88
C PHE A 174 3.28 13.31 11.88
N HIS A 175 4.52 13.10 11.45
CA HIS A 175 5.71 13.36 12.25
C HIS A 175 6.88 13.77 11.36
N PRO A 176 7.74 14.72 11.75
CA PRO A 176 8.83 15.20 10.89
C PRO A 176 10.01 14.24 10.74
N SER A 177 10.10 13.19 11.57
CA SER A 177 11.23 12.25 11.51
C SER A 177 11.24 11.41 10.24
N PRO A 178 12.43 11.02 9.73
CA PRO A 178 12.52 10.06 8.64
C PRO A 178 12.10 8.65 9.07
N ILE A 179 12.12 7.71 8.13
CA ILE A 179 11.89 6.28 8.40
C ILE A 179 12.90 5.76 9.42
N ARG A 180 12.41 5.16 10.50
CA ARG A 180 13.22 4.58 11.55
C ARG A 180 12.40 3.66 12.45
N ASP A 181 13.12 2.81 13.19
CA ASP A 181 12.58 1.94 14.24
C ASP A 181 11.51 0.96 13.74
N ILE A 182 11.58 0.58 12.48
CA ILE A 182 10.69 -0.36 11.81
C ILE A 182 11.47 -1.33 10.92
N THR A 183 10.94 -2.54 10.75
CA THR A 183 11.48 -3.55 9.83
C THR A 183 10.38 -4.01 8.90
N LEU A 184 10.65 -4.05 7.57
CA LEU A 184 9.75 -4.64 6.58
C LEU A 184 9.81 -6.17 6.70
N VAL A 185 8.68 -6.81 6.95
CA VAL A 185 8.56 -8.27 7.09
C VAL A 185 7.70 -8.93 6.02
N GLY A 186 6.95 -8.14 5.26
CA GLY A 186 6.13 -8.62 4.16
C GLY A 186 6.07 -7.60 3.02
N TYR A 187 6.40 -8.05 1.80
CA TYR A 187 6.21 -7.31 0.57
C TYR A 187 5.37 -8.16 -0.38
N ASN A 188 4.22 -7.64 -0.83
CA ASN A 188 3.16 -8.42 -1.46
C ASN A 188 2.74 -9.64 -0.61
N ALA A 189 2.60 -9.42 0.69
CA ALA A 189 2.06 -10.36 1.67
C ALA A 189 0.73 -9.80 2.23
N PRO A 190 -0.05 -10.58 3.00
CA PRO A 190 -1.24 -10.06 3.67
C PRO A 190 -0.89 -8.84 4.53
N CYS A 191 -1.68 -7.79 4.40
CA CYS A 191 -1.47 -6.52 5.09
C CYS A 191 -2.72 -6.17 5.90
N ARG A 192 -2.53 -5.81 7.17
CA ARG A 192 -3.62 -5.38 8.04
C ARG A 192 -3.73 -3.85 8.03
N ILE A 193 -4.89 -3.34 7.68
CA ILE A 193 -5.20 -1.91 7.75
C ILE A 193 -6.32 -1.71 8.77
N GLY A 194 -5.95 -1.42 10.02
CA GLY A 194 -6.90 -1.37 11.12
C GLY A 194 -7.62 -2.69 11.32
N HIS A 195 -8.90 -2.74 10.98
CA HIS A 195 -9.74 -3.94 11.05
C HIS A 195 -9.86 -4.67 9.69
N ALA A 196 -9.38 -4.06 8.62
CA ALA A 196 -9.44 -4.64 7.29
C ALA A 196 -8.20 -5.46 6.95
N THR A 197 -8.37 -6.50 6.14
CA THR A 197 -7.28 -7.27 5.56
C THR A 197 -7.19 -6.94 4.07
N CYS A 198 -5.99 -6.61 3.61
CA CYS A 198 -5.68 -6.34 2.22
C CYS A 198 -4.68 -7.39 1.70
N LEU A 199 -5.00 -8.03 0.59
CA LEU A 199 -4.11 -8.93 -0.13
C LEU A 199 -3.49 -8.21 -1.34
N PRO A 200 -2.30 -8.65 -1.79
CA PRO A 200 -1.71 -8.11 -3.00
C PRO A 200 -2.63 -8.30 -4.21
N GLY A 201 -2.87 -7.23 -4.96
CA GLY A 201 -3.79 -7.22 -6.11
C GLY A 201 -5.26 -6.96 -5.79
N ASP A 202 -5.64 -6.84 -4.52
CA ASP A 202 -6.99 -6.39 -4.16
C ASP A 202 -7.28 -5.01 -4.74
N VAL A 203 -8.54 -4.74 -5.03
CA VAL A 203 -8.96 -3.40 -5.43
C VAL A 203 -9.12 -2.54 -4.18
N VAL A 204 -8.34 -1.49 -4.12
CA VAL A 204 -8.44 -0.42 -3.13
C VAL A 204 -9.33 0.68 -3.69
N TYR A 205 -10.28 1.07 -2.87
CA TYR A 205 -11.16 2.19 -3.18
C TYR A 205 -11.12 3.19 -2.01
#